data_ab0933b7821dce05ad9747322b8a1201
#
_entry.id   ab0933b7821dce05ad9747322b8a1201
#
_cell.length_a   1.000
_cell.length_b   1.000
_cell.length_c   1.000
_cell.angle_alpha   90.00
_cell.angle_beta   90.00
_cell.angle_gamma   90.00
#
_symmetry.space_group_name_H-M   'P 1'
#
loop_
_entity.id
_entity.type
_entity.pdbx_description
1 polymer ?
#
loop_
_entity_poly.entity_id
_entity_poly.type
_entity_poly.pdbx_seq_one_letter_code
_entity_poly.pdbx_strand_id
1 'polypeptide(L)'
;VQPSTLRRLLRTVLGMTTIPFHGEPAVGLQVMGVLETRNLNFRHILMLSVNEGMLPKAVNDTSFIPYHLREVFGLTTIQHKIAVYAFYFYRLVQRTERITFMYNIATDGLNKNEMSRFLRQLLAETDFPVELKILQSGQAVPADNGMEAAKTPEVMDILHRNYGSGQPGSRPLSPSALNAYID
;
A
#
# COMPACT_ATOMS: atom_id res chain seq x y z
N VAL A 1 -2.56 13.80 46.06
CA VAL A 1 -2.70 13.81 44.57
C VAL A 1 -3.51 12.58 44.19
N GLN A 2 -4.58 12.75 43.41
CA GLN A 2 -5.35 11.61 42.95
C GLN A 2 -4.53 10.72 42.01
N PRO A 3 -4.65 9.38 42.11
CA PRO A 3 -3.85 8.46 41.27
C PRO A 3 -4.01 8.70 39.77
N SER A 4 -5.19 9.16 39.33
CA SER A 4 -5.47 9.52 37.93
C SER A 4 -4.66 10.72 37.46
N THR A 5 -4.52 11.74 38.31
CA THR A 5 -3.72 12.94 38.01
C THR A 5 -2.24 12.61 37.93
N LEU A 6 -1.74 11.78 38.85
CA LEU A 6 -0.36 11.30 38.84
C LEU A 6 -0.06 10.53 37.55
N ARG A 7 -0.92 9.61 37.15
CA ARG A 7 -0.76 8.85 35.89
C ARG A 7 -0.74 9.76 34.67
N ARG A 8 -1.58 10.80 34.62
CA ARG A 8 -1.60 11.76 33.53
C ARG A 8 -0.30 12.56 33.45
N LEU A 9 0.18 13.05 34.60
CA LEU A 9 1.44 13.78 34.69
C LEU A 9 2.62 12.92 34.26
N LEU A 10 2.71 11.68 34.74
CA LEU A 10 3.76 10.74 34.33
C LEU A 10 3.72 10.49 32.82
N ARG A 11 2.55 10.26 32.22
CA ARG A 11 2.45 10.09 30.77
C ARG A 11 2.92 11.33 30.01
N THR A 12 2.58 12.52 30.51
CA THR A 12 3.03 13.77 29.88
C THR A 12 4.56 13.90 29.96
N VAL A 13 5.15 13.68 31.12
CA VAL A 13 6.62 13.76 31.30
C VAL A 13 7.33 12.70 30.47
N LEU A 14 6.85 11.45 30.50
CA LEU A 14 7.46 10.38 29.70
C LEU A 14 7.33 10.63 28.20
N GLY A 15 6.20 11.21 27.74
CA GLY A 15 6.01 11.57 26.33
C GLY A 15 6.88 12.74 25.86
N MET A 16 7.35 13.58 26.76
CA MET A 16 8.25 14.70 26.47
C MET A 16 9.74 14.31 26.60
N THR A 17 10.01 13.17 27.22
CA THR A 17 11.39 12.70 27.42
C THR A 17 11.84 11.91 26.19
N THR A 18 12.84 12.43 25.49
CA THR A 18 13.48 11.73 24.37
C THR A 18 14.75 11.07 24.87
N ILE A 19 14.93 9.80 24.52
CA ILE A 19 16.19 9.08 24.79
C ILE A 19 17.08 9.30 23.57
N PRO A 20 18.22 10.02 23.72
CA PRO A 20 19.14 10.19 22.61
C PRO A 20 19.73 8.84 22.22
N PHE A 21 19.60 8.48 20.96
CA PHE A 21 20.15 7.24 20.43
C PHE A 21 21.59 7.53 19.96
N HIS A 22 22.58 7.11 20.74
CA HIS A 22 23.98 7.14 20.36
C HIS A 22 24.31 5.86 19.60
N GLY A 23 23.97 5.81 18.30
CA GLY A 23 24.36 4.72 17.41
C GLY A 23 25.55 5.13 16.55
N GLU A 24 26.43 4.20 16.24
CA GLU A 24 27.44 4.44 15.23
C GLU A 24 26.76 4.43 13.85
N PRO A 25 26.83 5.54 13.08
CA PRO A 25 26.24 5.57 11.76
C PRO A 25 26.92 4.56 10.84
N ALA A 26 26.13 3.87 10.04
CA ALA A 26 26.56 2.90 9.03
C ALA A 26 27.17 1.58 9.55
N VAL A 27 27.02 1.25 10.83
CA VAL A 27 27.41 -0.05 11.38
C VAL A 27 26.18 -0.83 11.83
N GLY A 28 26.05 -2.08 11.36
CA GLY A 28 24.95 -2.97 11.72
C GLY A 28 23.62 -2.64 11.03
N LEU A 29 22.52 -3.04 11.66
CA LEU A 29 21.15 -2.79 11.17
C LEU A 29 20.78 -1.32 11.38
N GLN A 30 20.42 -0.65 10.29
CA GLN A 30 19.94 0.72 10.30
C GLN A 30 18.43 0.77 10.12
N VAL A 31 17.71 1.47 10.99
CA VAL A 31 16.26 1.69 10.89
C VAL A 31 16.04 3.19 10.70
N MET A 32 15.49 3.56 9.56
CA MET A 32 15.28 4.96 9.21
C MET A 32 14.08 5.14 8.26
N GLY A 33 13.57 6.33 8.17
CA GLY A 33 12.54 6.67 7.18
C GLY A 33 13.13 6.84 5.78
N VAL A 34 12.30 6.79 4.75
CA VAL A 34 12.72 6.94 3.34
C VAL A 34 13.41 8.28 3.10
N LEU A 35 12.94 9.36 3.74
CA LEU A 35 13.52 10.70 3.56
C LEU A 35 14.85 10.87 4.29
N GLU A 36 15.10 10.10 5.33
CA GLU A 36 16.34 10.13 6.11
C GLU A 36 17.50 9.39 5.41
N THR A 37 17.21 8.57 4.42
CA THR A 37 18.23 7.81 3.67
C THR A 37 19.20 8.68 2.86
N ARG A 38 18.80 9.87 2.45
CA ARG A 38 19.62 10.97 1.88
C ARG A 38 20.87 10.54 1.13
N ASN A 39 20.71 9.85 0.01
CA ASN A 39 21.80 9.35 -0.84
C ASN A 39 22.67 8.23 -0.23
N LEU A 40 22.27 7.63 0.88
CA LEU A 40 22.92 6.42 1.38
C LEU A 40 22.66 5.25 0.43
N ASN A 41 23.65 4.37 0.29
CA ASN A 41 23.55 3.15 -0.48
C ASN A 41 23.54 1.96 0.47
N PHE A 42 22.63 1.02 0.22
CA PHE A 42 22.50 -0.20 1.04
C PHE A 42 22.55 -1.41 0.11
N ARG A 43 23.22 -2.48 0.55
CA ARG A 43 23.21 -3.75 -0.18
C ARG A 43 21.86 -4.46 -0.06
N HIS A 44 21.31 -4.43 1.16
CA HIS A 44 20.03 -5.08 1.46
C HIS A 44 19.09 -4.07 2.09
N ILE A 45 17.87 -4.03 1.58
CA ILE A 45 16.80 -3.16 2.08
C ILE A 45 15.59 -4.02 2.41
N LEU A 46 15.03 -3.80 3.60
CA LEU A 46 13.71 -4.25 3.99
C LEU A 46 12.83 -3.00 4.16
N MET A 47 11.89 -2.79 3.26
CA MET A 47 10.99 -1.65 3.31
C MET A 47 9.61 -2.09 3.78
N LEU A 48 9.18 -1.56 4.92
CA LEU A 48 7.90 -1.89 5.55
C LEU A 48 6.83 -0.88 5.15
N SER A 49 5.56 -1.33 5.21
CA SER A 49 4.38 -0.48 4.98
C SER A 49 4.40 0.23 3.61
N VAL A 50 4.75 -0.52 2.55
CA VAL A 50 4.77 0.00 1.17
C VAL A 50 3.35 0.03 0.61
N ASN A 51 2.47 0.71 1.35
CA ASN A 51 1.06 0.89 1.01
C ASN A 51 0.81 2.29 0.44
N GLU A 52 -0.22 2.41 -0.38
CA GLU A 52 -0.68 3.71 -0.87
C GLU A 52 -1.14 4.58 0.31
N GLY A 53 -0.76 5.85 0.29
CA GLY A 53 -1.00 6.79 1.39
C GLY A 53 0.06 6.76 2.50
N MET A 54 0.87 5.68 2.59
CA MET A 54 2.04 5.60 3.47
C MET A 54 3.32 5.88 2.69
N LEU A 55 3.42 5.36 1.47
CA LEU A 55 4.50 5.63 0.52
C LEU A 55 3.93 5.83 -0.90
N PRO A 56 3.84 7.06 -1.43
CA PRO A 56 4.12 8.32 -0.76
C PRO A 56 3.14 8.60 0.38
N LYS A 57 3.63 9.31 1.40
CA LYS A 57 2.75 9.73 2.49
C LYS A 57 1.64 10.63 1.94
N ALA A 58 0.40 10.35 2.32
CA ALA A 58 -0.72 11.21 1.97
C ALA A 58 -0.46 12.65 2.46
N VAL A 59 -0.51 13.60 1.57
CA VAL A 59 -0.29 15.01 1.87
C VAL A 59 -1.63 15.72 1.84
N ASN A 60 -2.13 16.11 3.01
CA ASN A 60 -3.25 17.02 3.10
C ASN A 60 -2.73 18.44 2.89
N ASP A 61 -3.29 19.13 1.93
CA ASP A 61 -2.94 20.53 1.67
C ASP A 61 -3.85 21.44 2.48
N THR A 62 -3.38 21.83 3.66
CA THR A 62 -4.07 22.77 4.56
C THR A 62 -3.63 24.21 4.36
N SER A 63 -2.99 24.54 3.25
CA SER A 63 -2.46 25.87 3.00
C SER A 63 -3.56 26.86 2.66
N PHE A 64 -3.44 28.08 3.19
CA PHE A 64 -4.28 29.22 2.80
C PHE A 64 -4.07 29.69 1.36
N ILE A 65 -2.94 29.31 0.72
CA ILE A 65 -2.63 29.68 -0.64
C ILE A 65 -3.23 28.66 -1.59
N PRO A 66 -4.18 29.04 -2.46
CA PRO A 66 -4.77 28.14 -3.44
C PRO A 66 -3.72 27.51 -4.37
N TYR A 67 -4.01 26.29 -4.83
CA TYR A 67 -3.10 25.51 -5.68
C TYR A 67 -2.61 26.30 -6.91
N HIS A 68 -3.52 26.95 -7.62
CA HIS A 68 -3.19 27.71 -8.83
C HIS A 68 -2.22 28.88 -8.58
N LEU A 69 -2.36 29.57 -7.44
CA LEU A 69 -1.41 30.62 -7.10
C LEU A 69 -0.03 30.05 -6.79
N ARG A 70 0.03 28.90 -6.14
CA ARG A 70 1.31 28.24 -5.89
C ARG A 70 2.00 27.84 -7.18
N GLU A 71 1.25 27.32 -8.13
CA GLU A 71 1.79 26.90 -9.43
C GLU A 71 2.35 28.11 -10.20
N VAL A 72 1.57 29.20 -10.30
CA VAL A 72 1.98 30.42 -11.00
C VAL A 72 3.22 31.07 -10.37
N PHE A 73 3.32 31.07 -9.04
CA PHE A 73 4.45 31.67 -8.32
C PHE A 73 5.59 30.70 -8.01
N GLY A 74 5.58 29.48 -8.55
CA GLY A 74 6.63 28.49 -8.35
C GLY A 74 6.76 28.00 -6.91
N LEU A 75 5.69 28.07 -6.10
CA LEU A 75 5.70 27.59 -4.73
C LEU A 75 5.55 26.07 -4.69
N THR A 76 6.01 25.46 -3.59
CA THR A 76 5.94 24.00 -3.41
C THR A 76 4.50 23.49 -3.45
N THR A 77 4.19 22.64 -4.42
CA THR A 77 2.91 21.95 -4.57
C THR A 77 2.95 20.53 -3.99
N ILE A 78 1.80 19.87 -3.91
CA ILE A 78 1.71 18.44 -3.51
C ILE A 78 2.52 17.58 -4.47
N GLN A 79 2.51 17.89 -5.76
CA GLN A 79 3.25 17.14 -6.76
C GLN A 79 4.76 17.19 -6.54
N HIS A 80 5.30 18.34 -6.16
CA HIS A 80 6.71 18.45 -5.78
C HIS A 80 7.06 17.56 -4.59
N LYS A 81 6.17 17.50 -3.58
CA LYS A 81 6.38 16.62 -2.43
C LYS A 81 6.38 15.13 -2.83
N ILE A 82 5.43 14.73 -3.68
CA ILE A 82 5.39 13.36 -4.20
C ILE A 82 6.63 13.05 -5.03
N ALA A 83 7.10 13.98 -5.86
CA ALA A 83 8.31 13.83 -6.65
C ALA A 83 9.56 13.63 -5.77
N VAL A 84 9.64 14.30 -4.63
CA VAL A 84 10.72 14.09 -3.65
C VAL A 84 10.68 12.66 -3.09
N TYR A 85 9.50 12.15 -2.71
CA TYR A 85 9.37 10.76 -2.27
C TYR A 85 9.75 9.77 -3.37
N ALA A 86 9.32 10.01 -4.62
CA ALA A 86 9.66 9.19 -5.76
C ALA A 86 11.19 9.19 -5.99
N PHE A 87 11.82 10.35 -5.96
CA PHE A 87 13.28 10.47 -6.09
C PHE A 87 14.02 9.60 -5.06
N TYR A 88 13.68 9.70 -3.78
CA TYR A 88 14.33 8.90 -2.74
C TYR A 88 14.04 7.41 -2.88
N PHE A 89 12.81 7.04 -3.24
CA PHE A 89 12.44 5.65 -3.46
C PHE A 89 13.27 5.04 -4.59
N TYR A 90 13.25 5.64 -5.78
CA TYR A 90 14.02 5.12 -6.93
C TYR A 90 15.52 5.18 -6.71
N ARG A 91 15.99 6.18 -5.99
CA ARG A 91 17.41 6.29 -5.62
C ARG A 91 17.87 5.14 -4.72
N LEU A 92 17.03 4.71 -3.79
CA LEU A 92 17.28 3.54 -2.94
C LEU A 92 17.33 2.24 -3.75
N VAL A 93 16.31 2.05 -4.61
CA VAL A 93 16.20 0.85 -5.45
C VAL A 93 17.40 0.69 -6.39
N GLN A 94 17.87 1.79 -6.95
CA GLN A 94 18.83 1.82 -8.04
C GLN A 94 20.18 1.15 -7.75
N ARG A 95 20.62 1.12 -6.49
CA ARG A 95 21.94 0.61 -6.10
C ARG A 95 21.91 -0.52 -5.09
N THR A 96 20.77 -1.13 -4.90
CA THR A 96 20.56 -2.19 -3.94
C THR A 96 20.66 -3.56 -4.62
N GLU A 97 21.35 -4.49 -4.01
CA GLU A 97 21.50 -5.86 -4.51
C GLU A 97 20.24 -6.70 -4.24
N ARG A 98 19.59 -6.48 -3.08
CA ARG A 98 18.37 -7.18 -2.70
C ARG A 98 17.42 -6.27 -1.94
N ILE A 99 16.17 -6.23 -2.40
CA ILE A 99 15.12 -5.46 -1.76
C ILE A 99 13.96 -6.38 -1.42
N THR A 100 13.43 -6.22 -0.22
CA THR A 100 12.18 -6.84 0.19
C THR A 100 11.18 -5.75 0.53
N PHE A 101 10.07 -5.71 -0.20
CA PHE A 101 8.96 -4.81 0.06
C PHE A 101 7.88 -5.54 0.82
N MET A 102 7.39 -4.94 1.90
CA MET A 102 6.27 -5.48 2.68
C MET A 102 5.12 -4.48 2.65
N TYR A 103 3.96 -4.94 2.23
CA TYR A 103 2.74 -4.16 2.28
C TYR A 103 1.59 -5.00 2.84
N ASN A 104 0.63 -4.34 3.44
CA ASN A 104 -0.52 -4.98 4.03
C ASN A 104 -1.66 -5.04 3.03
N ILE A 105 -2.27 -6.22 2.86
CA ILE A 105 -3.45 -6.43 2.01
C ILE A 105 -4.74 -6.59 2.83
N ALA A 106 -4.63 -6.69 4.17
CA ALA A 106 -5.80 -6.80 5.02
C ALA A 106 -6.62 -5.50 4.97
N THR A 107 -7.89 -5.63 4.69
CA THR A 107 -8.83 -4.51 4.71
C THR A 107 -9.29 -4.26 6.14
N ASP A 108 -9.12 -3.05 6.62
CA ASP A 108 -9.64 -2.61 7.91
C ASP A 108 -10.84 -1.67 7.67
N GLY A 109 -12.02 -2.26 7.59
CA GLY A 109 -13.28 -1.55 7.36
C GLY A 109 -13.32 -0.79 6.02
N LEU A 110 -13.31 0.55 6.08
CA LEU A 110 -13.41 1.44 4.92
C LEU A 110 -12.08 1.67 4.18
N ASN A 111 -10.95 1.33 4.80
CA ASN A 111 -9.66 1.53 4.19
C ASN A 111 -9.24 0.29 3.40
N LYS A 112 -9.16 0.44 2.08
CA LYS A 112 -8.51 -0.53 1.21
C LYS A 112 -7.00 -0.34 1.32
N ASN A 113 -6.31 -1.33 1.89
CA ASN A 113 -4.86 -1.33 1.93
C ASN A 113 -4.33 -1.77 0.56
N GLU A 114 -3.96 -0.81 -0.26
CA GLU A 114 -3.44 -1.05 -1.60
C GLU A 114 -1.92 -0.95 -1.62
N MET A 115 -1.31 -1.66 -2.57
CA MET A 115 0.11 -1.53 -2.87
C MET A 115 0.44 -0.10 -3.29
N SER A 116 1.56 0.44 -2.82
CA SER A 116 2.07 1.74 -3.22
C SER A 116 2.17 1.89 -4.75
N ARG A 117 1.78 3.05 -5.26
CA ARG A 117 1.92 3.39 -6.69
C ARG A 117 3.37 3.27 -7.19
N PHE A 118 4.35 3.57 -6.36
CA PHE A 118 5.77 3.46 -6.73
C PHE A 118 6.19 2.01 -6.93
N LEU A 119 5.72 1.12 -6.05
CA LEU A 119 5.99 -0.31 -6.21
C LEU A 119 5.25 -0.88 -7.43
N ARG A 120 3.99 -0.48 -7.63
CA ARG A 120 3.20 -0.87 -8.81
C ARG A 120 3.87 -0.42 -10.11
N GLN A 121 4.36 0.82 -10.15
CA GLN A 121 5.09 1.36 -11.30
C GLN A 121 6.39 0.59 -11.53
N LEU A 122 7.17 0.31 -10.49
CA LEU A 122 8.39 -0.48 -10.59
C LEU A 122 8.12 -1.86 -11.21
N LEU A 123 7.08 -2.55 -10.74
CA LEU A 123 6.69 -3.87 -11.26
C LEU A 123 6.20 -3.83 -12.72
N ALA A 124 5.57 -2.73 -13.14
CA ALA A 124 5.06 -2.58 -14.50
C ALA A 124 6.11 -2.15 -15.51
N GLU A 125 7.11 -1.36 -15.09
CA GLU A 125 8.10 -0.77 -15.96
C GLU A 125 9.42 -1.56 -16.02
N THR A 126 9.59 -2.56 -15.16
CA THR A 126 10.85 -3.32 -15.09
C THR A 126 10.60 -4.83 -15.16
N ASP A 127 11.53 -5.54 -15.80
CA ASP A 127 11.52 -7.01 -15.90
C ASP A 127 12.35 -7.67 -14.76
N PHE A 128 12.41 -7.05 -13.60
CA PHE A 128 13.12 -7.65 -12.46
C PHE A 128 12.47 -8.97 -12.03
N PRO A 129 13.25 -9.99 -11.69
CA PRO A 129 12.72 -11.22 -11.13
C PRO A 129 12.13 -10.93 -9.75
N VAL A 130 10.81 -11.00 -9.62
CA VAL A 130 10.10 -10.72 -8.38
C VAL A 130 9.50 -12.00 -7.83
N GLU A 131 9.81 -12.30 -6.58
CA GLU A 131 9.18 -13.39 -5.82
C GLU A 131 8.09 -12.80 -4.92
N LEU A 132 6.85 -13.23 -5.10
CA LEU A 132 5.73 -12.83 -4.26
C LEU A 132 5.51 -13.86 -3.16
N LYS A 133 5.49 -13.40 -1.90
CA LYS A 133 5.18 -14.21 -0.71
C LYS A 133 4.05 -13.61 0.08
N ILE A 134 3.07 -14.41 0.44
CA ILE A 134 1.97 -14.00 1.31
C ILE A 134 2.27 -14.52 2.72
N LEU A 135 2.39 -13.57 3.66
CA LEU A 135 2.56 -13.87 5.08
C LEU A 135 1.21 -13.73 5.78
N GLN A 136 0.80 -14.79 6.44
CA GLN A 136 -0.44 -14.81 7.23
C GLN A 136 -0.10 -15.08 8.68
N SER A 137 -0.69 -14.31 9.60
CA SER A 137 -0.47 -14.55 11.03
C SER A 137 -1.39 -15.66 11.54
N GLY A 138 -0.82 -16.80 11.90
CA GLY A 138 -1.24 -17.69 12.97
C GLY A 138 -2.50 -18.53 12.87
N GLN A 139 -3.39 -18.30 11.93
CA GLN A 139 -4.45 -19.26 11.63
C GLN A 139 -4.26 -19.81 10.23
N ALA A 140 -4.22 -21.14 10.11
CA ALA A 140 -4.33 -21.78 8.82
C ALA A 140 -5.57 -21.21 8.15
N VAL A 141 -5.40 -20.46 7.08
CA VAL A 141 -6.53 -20.07 6.23
C VAL A 141 -7.16 -21.39 5.82
N PRO A 142 -8.44 -21.61 6.06
CA PRO A 142 -9.15 -22.71 5.43
C PRO A 142 -8.77 -22.64 3.94
N ALA A 143 -8.26 -23.74 3.40
CA ALA A 143 -8.01 -23.79 1.96
C ALA A 143 -9.23 -23.16 1.31
N ASP A 144 -9.00 -22.12 0.52
CA ASP A 144 -10.09 -21.48 -0.20
C ASP A 144 -10.74 -22.58 -1.03
N ASN A 145 -11.80 -23.14 -0.48
CA ASN A 145 -12.69 -24.00 -1.21
C ASN A 145 -13.52 -23.12 -2.14
N GLY A 146 -12.84 -22.25 -2.87
CA GLY A 146 -13.44 -21.55 -3.98
C GLY A 146 -14.22 -22.59 -4.76
N MET A 147 -15.50 -22.37 -4.87
CA MET A 147 -16.40 -23.28 -5.59
C MET A 147 -16.02 -23.18 -7.08
N GLU A 148 -14.90 -23.82 -7.44
CA GLU A 148 -14.47 -23.94 -8.83
C GLU A 148 -15.39 -24.95 -9.51
N ALA A 149 -16.41 -24.46 -10.16
CA ALA A 149 -17.18 -25.27 -11.10
C ALA A 149 -16.41 -25.33 -12.42
N ALA A 150 -15.74 -26.43 -12.68
CA ALA A 150 -15.11 -26.66 -13.97
C ALA A 150 -16.18 -26.57 -15.08
N LYS A 151 -15.92 -25.76 -16.10
CA LYS A 151 -16.81 -25.63 -17.28
C LYS A 151 -16.70 -26.88 -18.17
N THR A 152 -17.10 -28.04 -17.61
CA THR A 152 -17.18 -29.25 -18.40
C THR A 152 -18.31 -29.17 -19.43
N PRO A 153 -18.25 -29.92 -20.54
CA PRO A 153 -19.33 -29.94 -21.53
C PRO A 153 -20.70 -30.20 -20.91
N GLU A 154 -20.75 -31.07 -19.90
CA GLU A 154 -21.99 -31.43 -19.18
C GLU A 154 -22.55 -30.23 -18.40
N VAL A 155 -21.69 -29.50 -17.68
CA VAL A 155 -22.09 -28.30 -16.93
C VAL A 155 -22.53 -27.20 -17.90
N MET A 156 -21.85 -27.04 -19.02
CA MET A 156 -22.27 -26.09 -20.06
C MET A 156 -23.61 -26.45 -20.70
N ASP A 157 -23.88 -27.73 -20.89
CA ASP A 157 -25.15 -28.18 -21.44
C ASP A 157 -26.31 -27.93 -20.47
N ILE A 158 -26.09 -28.15 -19.17
CA ILE A 158 -27.06 -27.81 -18.12
C ILE A 158 -27.31 -26.29 -18.08
N LEU A 159 -26.26 -25.48 -18.17
CA LEU A 159 -26.39 -24.03 -18.18
C LEU A 159 -27.14 -23.54 -19.41
N HIS A 160 -26.85 -24.06 -20.59
CA HIS A 160 -27.58 -23.69 -21.81
C HIS A 160 -29.02 -24.12 -21.77
N ARG A 161 -29.34 -25.31 -21.22
CA ARG A 161 -30.69 -25.83 -21.10
C ARG A 161 -31.55 -25.02 -20.12
N ASN A 162 -30.97 -24.56 -19.01
CA ASN A 162 -31.71 -23.86 -17.96
C ASN A 162 -31.71 -22.33 -18.12
N TYR A 163 -30.61 -21.77 -18.62
CA TYR A 163 -30.37 -20.32 -18.64
C TYR A 163 -30.08 -19.78 -20.04
N GLY A 164 -30.11 -20.61 -21.08
CA GLY A 164 -29.92 -20.18 -22.44
C GLY A 164 -31.04 -19.22 -22.91
N SER A 165 -30.82 -18.55 -24.01
CA SER A 165 -31.75 -17.57 -24.57
C SER A 165 -33.14 -18.22 -24.80
N GLY A 166 -34.18 -17.61 -24.22
CA GLY A 166 -35.55 -18.11 -24.29
C GLY A 166 -35.95 -19.15 -23.24
N GLN A 167 -35.08 -19.53 -22.33
CA GLN A 167 -35.38 -20.46 -21.23
C GLN A 167 -35.93 -19.74 -20.00
N PRO A 168 -36.71 -20.43 -19.11
CA PRO A 168 -37.32 -19.82 -17.92
C PRO A 168 -36.35 -19.16 -16.97
N GLY A 169 -35.09 -19.59 -16.94
CA GLY A 169 -34.00 -19.01 -16.10
C GLY A 169 -33.25 -17.87 -16.77
N SER A 170 -33.51 -17.59 -18.05
CA SER A 170 -32.86 -16.51 -18.78
C SER A 170 -33.35 -15.16 -18.27
N ARG A 171 -32.45 -14.39 -17.69
CA ARG A 171 -32.73 -12.99 -17.32
C ARG A 171 -31.94 -12.08 -18.24
N PRO A 172 -32.59 -11.12 -18.93
CA PRO A 172 -31.84 -10.11 -19.68
C PRO A 172 -30.98 -9.29 -18.72
N LEU A 173 -29.72 -9.12 -19.07
CA LEU A 173 -28.84 -8.23 -18.32
C LEU A 173 -29.39 -6.81 -18.41
N SER A 174 -29.68 -6.20 -17.27
CA SER A 174 -30.07 -4.79 -17.25
C SER A 174 -28.87 -3.91 -17.59
N PRO A 175 -29.05 -2.71 -18.16
CA PRO A 175 -27.96 -1.77 -18.42
C PRO A 175 -27.13 -1.45 -17.16
N SER A 176 -27.78 -1.41 -15.98
CA SER A 176 -27.11 -1.20 -14.69
C SER A 176 -26.25 -2.39 -14.24
N ALA A 177 -26.61 -3.62 -14.64
CA ALA A 177 -25.78 -4.79 -14.36
C ALA A 177 -24.56 -4.86 -15.29
N LEU A 178 -24.68 -4.35 -16.53
CA LEU A 178 -23.53 -4.23 -17.46
C LEU A 178 -22.51 -3.20 -16.99
N ASN A 179 -22.95 -2.06 -16.46
CA ASN A 179 -22.05 -1.04 -15.93
C ASN A 179 -21.21 -1.54 -14.75
N ALA A 180 -21.72 -2.46 -13.94
CA ALA A 180 -20.96 -3.05 -12.83
C ALA A 180 -19.82 -3.99 -13.29
N TYR A 181 -19.79 -4.36 -14.58
CA TYR A 181 -18.74 -5.22 -15.16
C TYR A 181 -17.74 -4.47 -16.04
N ILE A 182 -17.98 -3.21 -16.34
CA ILE A 182 -17.16 -2.40 -17.27
C ILE A 182 -16.32 -1.36 -16.56
N ASP A 183 -16.61 -1.04 -15.27
CA ASP A 183 -15.79 -0.22 -14.39
C ASP A 183 -14.81 -1.09 -13.58
#